data_af460140e12fd33eeb7876b654a6f0a5
#
_entry.id   af460140e12fd33eeb7876b654a6f0a5
#
_cell.length_a   1.000
_cell.length_b   1.000
_cell.length_c   1.000
_cell.angle_alpha   90.00
_cell.angle_beta   90.00
_cell.angle_gamma   90.00
#
_symmetry.space_group_name_H-M   'P 1'
#
loop_
_entity.id
_entity.type
_entity.pdbx_description
1 polymer ?
#
loop_
_entity_poly.entity_id
_entity_poly.type
_entity_poly.pdbx_seq_one_letter_code
_entity_poly.pdbx_strand_id
1 'polypeptide(L)'
;MSAAKTAGFPLRPTLVSMIVLLILAGTGAVGVLAYRSTQSSIDTLWQELSGELAQRTTQRTIRFLEPAVPYVRLTERLAEGGHLDAADVPTLLDYFHAAMQANHEFTWVSHGDDEGTYVAVQREPDGTLLGHHREQQEGGATRLRTLRRRGGDWQVVGDEGGAYDPRQRPWYRAGHAADGGMWVEPFVFATMGVPGFMYVAPHRSHGATRGVWAVEYEMSSLSEFLATVEVGQDGKVYVVSEDGHVVGHPEGVTTRGTGGDREIAMASEHGDAMLAEAWGGLGAHPERPASFLDGDNLVMADAFPEASGIPWQVVIVVPEDDYFGTVQEQALRAALVAALAALLAVLAGVFLANRVSASLRVIADELGRIGRFELDGRRLPRNSLVREVNDMAEATDAMKGSLRSFGRYVPKGLVSEMLRTGTEAELGGHKQDLTMLFSDIAGFTSIAETLEPDVLVELLAEYLETMSGAVQENRGTVDKFIGDAIMAFWGAPRPLE
;
A
#
# COMPACT_ATOMS: atom_id res chain seq x y z
N MET A 1 25.31 12.70 -60.08
CA MET A 1 25.46 13.05 -58.64
C MET A 1 24.71 12.02 -57.79
N SER A 2 25.45 11.21 -57.06
CA SER A 2 24.85 10.23 -56.16
C SER A 2 24.14 10.94 -55.02
N ALA A 3 22.81 10.84 -54.96
CA ALA A 3 22.04 11.35 -53.84
C ALA A 3 22.48 10.58 -52.60
N ALA A 4 23.10 11.26 -51.64
CA ALA A 4 23.40 10.74 -50.32
C ALA A 4 22.10 10.23 -49.72
N LYS A 5 21.97 8.92 -49.53
CA LYS A 5 20.88 8.33 -48.74
C LYS A 5 20.99 8.94 -47.34
N THR A 6 20.14 9.91 -47.04
CA THR A 6 19.96 10.35 -45.65
C THR A 6 19.54 9.15 -44.84
N ALA A 7 20.41 8.76 -43.90
CA ALA A 7 20.18 7.66 -43.00
C ALA A 7 19.06 8.07 -42.00
N GLY A 8 17.82 7.93 -42.43
CA GLY A 8 16.65 8.11 -41.57
C GLY A 8 16.31 6.80 -40.88
N PHE A 9 15.93 6.87 -39.60
CA PHE A 9 15.39 5.70 -38.90
C PHE A 9 14.04 5.27 -39.54
N PRO A 10 13.79 3.97 -39.68
CA PRO A 10 12.51 3.51 -40.22
C PRO A 10 11.36 3.93 -39.29
N LEU A 11 10.32 4.53 -39.90
CA LEU A 11 9.20 5.16 -39.17
C LEU A 11 8.53 4.22 -38.16
N ARG A 12 8.29 2.98 -38.56
CA ARG A 12 7.59 1.99 -37.74
C ARG A 12 8.30 1.69 -36.41
N PRO A 13 9.56 1.23 -36.39
CA PRO A 13 10.23 0.96 -35.11
C PRO A 13 10.43 2.21 -34.27
N THR A 14 10.64 3.38 -34.90
CA THR A 14 10.81 4.63 -34.16
C THR A 14 9.52 5.05 -33.46
N LEU A 15 8.36 5.01 -34.12
CA LEU A 15 7.08 5.30 -33.50
C LEU A 15 6.75 4.31 -32.39
N VAL A 16 6.93 3.02 -32.64
CA VAL A 16 6.66 1.97 -31.65
C VAL A 16 7.55 2.15 -30.42
N SER A 17 8.86 2.31 -30.61
CA SER A 17 9.79 2.49 -29.49
C SER A 17 9.50 3.76 -28.68
N MET A 18 9.15 4.86 -29.34
CA MET A 18 8.80 6.11 -28.67
C MET A 18 7.51 5.98 -27.83
N ILE A 19 6.47 5.36 -28.39
CA ILE A 19 5.20 5.13 -27.68
C ILE A 19 5.43 4.22 -26.47
N VAL A 20 6.14 3.10 -26.64
CA VAL A 20 6.44 2.15 -25.57
C VAL A 20 7.24 2.84 -24.46
N LEU A 21 8.28 3.59 -24.83
CA LEU A 21 9.13 4.30 -23.86
C LEU A 21 8.34 5.35 -23.07
N LEU A 22 7.47 6.14 -23.73
CA LEU A 22 6.63 7.13 -23.06
C LEU A 22 5.63 6.49 -22.09
N ILE A 23 5.00 5.37 -22.49
CA ILE A 23 4.05 4.65 -21.61
C ILE A 23 4.79 4.07 -20.42
N LEU A 24 5.93 3.39 -20.63
CA LEU A 24 6.72 2.79 -19.55
C LEU A 24 7.29 3.86 -18.60
N ALA A 25 7.82 4.96 -19.15
CA ALA A 25 8.33 6.06 -18.32
C ALA A 25 7.21 6.74 -17.51
N GLY A 26 6.07 7.00 -18.13
CA GLY A 26 4.92 7.60 -17.45
C GLY A 26 4.34 6.69 -16.36
N THR A 27 4.10 5.41 -16.69
CA THR A 27 3.58 4.44 -15.72
C THR A 27 4.57 4.18 -14.60
N GLY A 28 5.87 4.07 -14.92
CA GLY A 28 6.94 3.92 -13.94
C GLY A 28 7.05 5.11 -12.99
N ALA A 29 6.99 6.34 -13.51
CA ALA A 29 7.02 7.55 -12.69
C ALA A 29 5.82 7.63 -11.73
N VAL A 30 4.61 7.35 -12.24
CA VAL A 30 3.40 7.29 -11.40
C VAL A 30 3.51 6.19 -10.35
N GLY A 31 4.01 5.01 -10.72
CA GLY A 31 4.22 3.91 -9.79
C GLY A 31 5.19 4.25 -8.66
N VAL A 32 6.33 4.87 -8.97
CA VAL A 32 7.31 5.32 -7.96
C VAL A 32 6.72 6.40 -7.05
N LEU A 33 5.99 7.37 -7.61
CA LEU A 33 5.34 8.41 -6.83
C LEU A 33 4.27 7.83 -5.90
N ALA A 34 3.43 6.93 -6.40
CA ALA A 34 2.40 6.25 -5.62
C ALA A 34 3.03 5.44 -4.48
N TYR A 35 4.08 4.67 -4.77
CA TYR A 35 4.80 3.89 -3.75
C TYR A 35 5.38 4.79 -2.65
N ARG A 36 6.09 5.87 -3.02
CA ARG A 36 6.64 6.83 -2.06
C ARG A 36 5.56 7.53 -1.25
N SER A 37 4.45 7.92 -1.89
CA SER A 37 3.33 8.56 -1.21
C SER A 37 2.66 7.61 -0.21
N THR A 38 2.51 6.33 -0.56
CA THR A 38 1.96 5.32 0.33
C THR A 38 2.86 5.11 1.54
N GLN A 39 4.17 4.95 1.35
CA GLN A 39 5.14 4.80 2.44
C GLN A 39 5.12 6.00 3.39
N SER A 40 5.21 7.22 2.86
CA SER A 40 5.19 8.42 3.72
C SER A 40 3.85 8.62 4.46
N SER A 41 2.74 8.18 3.87
CA SER A 41 1.43 8.22 4.52
C SER A 41 1.34 7.19 5.65
N ILE A 42 1.89 5.99 5.46
CA ILE A 42 1.99 4.96 6.49
C ILE A 42 2.81 5.47 7.66
N ASP A 43 4.00 6.02 7.42
CA ASP A 43 4.87 6.54 8.48
C ASP A 43 4.20 7.67 9.29
N THR A 44 3.50 8.58 8.62
CA THR A 44 2.82 9.70 9.29
C THR A 44 1.62 9.22 10.11
N LEU A 45 0.78 8.37 9.53
CA LEU A 45 -0.37 7.79 10.22
C LEU A 45 0.08 6.94 11.41
N TRP A 46 1.17 6.22 11.27
CA TRP A 46 1.74 5.42 12.34
C TRP A 46 2.16 6.30 13.54
N GLN A 47 2.91 7.36 13.31
CA GLN A 47 3.34 8.27 14.37
C GLN A 47 2.17 8.94 15.11
N GLU A 48 1.12 9.32 14.39
CA GLU A 48 -0.07 9.91 14.99
C GLU A 48 -0.90 8.88 15.78
N LEU A 49 -1.21 7.75 15.17
CA LEU A 49 -2.10 6.74 15.77
C LEU A 49 -1.43 5.98 16.91
N SER A 50 -0.13 5.67 16.81
CA SER A 50 0.59 4.92 17.84
C SER A 50 0.65 5.68 19.17
N GLY A 51 0.92 6.99 19.13
CA GLY A 51 0.94 7.82 20.31
C GLY A 51 -0.42 7.93 21.00
N GLU A 52 -1.49 8.14 20.23
CA GLU A 52 -2.86 8.21 20.75
C GLU A 52 -3.30 6.86 21.34
N LEU A 53 -3.02 5.76 20.64
CA LEU A 53 -3.37 4.42 21.09
C LEU A 53 -2.64 4.05 22.39
N ALA A 54 -1.34 4.28 22.45
CA ALA A 54 -0.55 4.04 23.66
C ALA A 54 -1.09 4.85 24.84
N GLN A 55 -1.27 6.16 24.69
CA GLN A 55 -1.77 7.04 25.72
C GLN A 55 -3.19 6.66 26.18
N ARG A 56 -4.09 6.34 25.25
CA ARG A 56 -5.46 5.92 25.55
C ARG A 56 -5.48 4.61 26.34
N THR A 57 -4.65 3.65 25.94
CA THR A 57 -4.54 2.35 26.60
C THR A 57 -3.94 2.51 27.99
N THR A 58 -2.88 3.28 28.14
CA THR A 58 -2.28 3.62 29.42
C THR A 58 -3.29 4.28 30.38
N GLN A 59 -4.03 5.28 29.90
CA GLN A 59 -5.09 5.91 30.71
C GLN A 59 -6.20 4.94 31.10
N ARG A 60 -6.59 4.02 30.20
CA ARG A 60 -7.60 3.02 30.51
C ARG A 60 -7.12 2.04 31.57
N THR A 61 -5.84 1.63 31.53
CA THR A 61 -5.21 0.76 32.52
C THR A 61 -5.06 1.47 33.86
N ILE A 62 -4.68 2.75 33.86
CA ILE A 62 -4.62 3.56 35.08
C ILE A 62 -5.98 3.63 35.77
N ARG A 63 -7.06 3.88 35.04
CA ARG A 63 -8.41 3.92 35.60
C ARG A 63 -8.84 2.63 36.29
N PHE A 64 -8.33 1.49 35.85
CA PHE A 64 -8.54 0.21 36.54
C PHE A 64 -7.83 0.17 37.89
N LEU A 65 -6.66 0.78 38.01
CA LEU A 65 -5.84 0.82 39.24
C LEU A 65 -6.16 2.03 40.15
N GLU A 66 -6.62 3.13 39.54
CA GLU A 66 -6.83 4.40 40.22
C GLU A 66 -7.67 4.35 41.51
N PRO A 67 -8.71 3.49 41.66
CA PRO A 67 -9.56 3.48 42.85
C PRO A 67 -8.82 3.20 44.16
N ALA A 68 -7.68 2.52 44.15
CA ALA A 68 -6.91 2.18 45.37
C ALA A 68 -6.35 3.41 46.09
N VAL A 69 -5.81 4.36 45.32
CA VAL A 69 -5.12 5.55 45.86
C VAL A 69 -6.08 6.46 46.67
N PRO A 70 -7.20 6.94 46.11
CA PRO A 70 -8.16 7.80 46.84
C PRO A 70 -8.82 7.03 47.99
N TYR A 71 -9.07 5.71 47.81
CA TYR A 71 -9.66 4.91 48.86
C TYR A 71 -8.72 4.81 50.10
N VAL A 72 -7.47 4.46 49.92
CA VAL A 72 -6.48 4.37 51.01
C VAL A 72 -6.25 5.73 51.66
N ARG A 73 -6.11 6.80 50.88
CA ARG A 73 -6.00 8.17 51.41
C ARG A 73 -7.21 8.58 52.23
N LEU A 74 -8.41 8.20 51.83
CA LEU A 74 -9.63 8.46 52.62
C LEU A 74 -9.58 7.68 53.91
N THR A 75 -9.18 6.41 53.87
CA THR A 75 -9.03 5.52 55.04
C THR A 75 -8.03 6.08 56.03
N GLU A 76 -6.87 6.54 55.62
CA GLU A 76 -5.88 7.23 56.42
C GLU A 76 -6.49 8.45 57.17
N ARG A 77 -7.17 9.32 56.43
CA ARG A 77 -7.79 10.53 57.01
C ARG A 77 -8.90 10.21 57.99
N LEU A 78 -9.71 9.18 57.73
CA LEU A 78 -10.75 8.73 58.65
C LEU A 78 -10.16 8.19 59.94
N ALA A 79 -9.08 7.42 59.84
CA ALA A 79 -8.36 6.88 60.98
C ALA A 79 -7.66 7.99 61.80
N GLU A 80 -6.90 8.88 61.15
CA GLU A 80 -6.26 10.05 61.79
C GLU A 80 -7.27 10.96 62.46
N GLY A 81 -8.43 11.19 61.85
CA GLY A 81 -9.53 11.97 62.41
C GLY A 81 -10.33 11.32 63.53
N GLY A 82 -10.02 10.05 63.88
CA GLY A 82 -10.73 9.29 64.90
C GLY A 82 -12.16 8.85 64.45
N HIS A 83 -12.46 8.89 63.17
CA HIS A 83 -13.73 8.47 62.60
C HIS A 83 -13.76 7.00 62.23
N LEU A 84 -12.59 6.38 62.09
CA LEU A 84 -12.39 4.94 61.90
C LEU A 84 -11.39 4.43 62.91
N ASP A 85 -11.86 3.60 63.85
CA ASP A 85 -11.01 2.95 64.82
C ASP A 85 -10.53 1.60 64.27
N ALA A 86 -9.25 1.47 64.04
CA ALA A 86 -8.63 0.24 63.51
C ALA A 86 -8.68 -0.91 64.53
N ALA A 87 -8.90 -0.62 65.82
CA ALA A 87 -9.08 -1.65 66.86
C ALA A 87 -10.52 -2.18 66.96
N ASP A 88 -11.51 -1.45 66.42
CA ASP A 88 -12.89 -1.95 66.34
C ASP A 88 -13.06 -2.86 65.11
N VAL A 89 -12.74 -4.13 65.26
CA VAL A 89 -12.75 -5.13 64.21
C VAL A 89 -14.09 -5.25 63.47
N PRO A 90 -15.27 -5.31 64.14
CA PRO A 90 -16.54 -5.34 63.46
C PRO A 90 -16.78 -4.13 62.54
N THR A 91 -16.54 -2.92 63.03
CA THR A 91 -16.68 -1.68 62.28
C THR A 91 -15.71 -1.63 61.10
N LEU A 92 -14.45 -2.11 61.31
CA LEU A 92 -13.45 -2.16 60.23
C LEU A 92 -13.80 -3.18 59.14
N LEU A 93 -14.33 -4.35 59.50
CA LEU A 93 -14.83 -5.32 58.53
C LEU A 93 -16.03 -4.79 57.73
N ASP A 94 -16.95 -4.06 58.36
CA ASP A 94 -18.09 -3.42 57.63
C ASP A 94 -17.60 -2.34 56.70
N TYR A 95 -16.62 -1.53 57.10
CA TYR A 95 -16.00 -0.51 56.22
C TYR A 95 -15.31 -1.16 55.01
N PHE A 96 -14.51 -2.20 55.22
CA PHE A 96 -13.84 -2.91 54.12
C PHE A 96 -14.84 -3.62 53.23
N HIS A 97 -15.89 -4.21 53.80
CA HIS A 97 -16.94 -4.82 52.97
C HIS A 97 -17.65 -3.82 52.10
N ALA A 98 -17.96 -2.62 52.61
CA ALA A 98 -18.56 -1.55 51.80
C ALA A 98 -17.60 -1.07 50.68
N ALA A 99 -16.30 -0.95 50.97
CA ALA A 99 -15.27 -0.63 50.01
C ALA A 99 -15.18 -1.67 48.89
N MET A 100 -15.20 -2.95 49.22
CA MET A 100 -15.18 -4.07 48.28
C MET A 100 -16.42 -4.13 47.42
N GLN A 101 -17.61 -3.75 47.96
CA GLN A 101 -18.83 -3.63 47.17
C GLN A 101 -18.80 -2.47 46.15
N ALA A 102 -18.16 -1.37 46.53
CA ALA A 102 -18.05 -0.17 45.67
C ALA A 102 -16.97 -0.32 44.59
N ASN A 103 -15.95 -1.16 44.83
CA ASN A 103 -14.81 -1.35 43.93
C ASN A 103 -14.68 -2.83 43.57
N HIS A 104 -15.17 -3.19 42.39
CA HIS A 104 -15.16 -4.60 41.96
C HIS A 104 -13.77 -5.11 41.58
N GLU A 105 -12.85 -4.21 41.34
CA GLU A 105 -11.45 -4.49 40.96
C GLU A 105 -10.62 -4.94 42.18
N PHE A 106 -11.03 -4.57 43.40
CA PHE A 106 -10.32 -4.96 44.59
C PHE A 106 -10.53 -6.46 44.88
N THR A 107 -9.40 -7.16 45.09
CA THR A 107 -9.44 -8.56 45.53
C THR A 107 -9.33 -8.70 47.04
N TRP A 108 -8.53 -7.83 47.68
CA TRP A 108 -8.46 -7.70 49.10
C TRP A 108 -8.38 -6.25 49.54
N VAL A 109 -8.96 -5.96 50.69
CA VAL A 109 -8.73 -4.76 51.47
C VAL A 109 -8.33 -5.18 52.87
N SER A 110 -7.22 -4.70 53.38
CA SER A 110 -6.67 -5.17 54.62
C SER A 110 -5.99 -4.09 55.45
N HIS A 111 -5.87 -4.38 56.74
CA HIS A 111 -5.11 -3.64 57.72
C HIS A 111 -4.30 -4.59 58.58
N GLY A 112 -3.03 -4.28 58.81
CA GLY A 112 -2.19 -4.95 59.81
C GLY A 112 -1.64 -3.93 60.78
N ASP A 113 -1.60 -4.24 62.06
CA ASP A 113 -1.04 -3.36 63.08
C ASP A 113 0.36 -3.82 63.60
N ASP A 114 1.00 -2.98 64.43
CA ASP A 114 2.31 -3.24 65.00
C ASP A 114 2.24 -4.31 66.15
N GLU A 115 1.04 -4.68 66.62
CA GLU A 115 0.81 -5.79 67.57
C GLU A 115 0.66 -7.13 66.81
N GLY A 116 0.48 -7.07 65.49
CA GLY A 116 0.34 -8.22 64.61
C GLY A 116 -1.13 -8.65 64.40
N THR A 117 -2.09 -7.82 64.79
CA THR A 117 -3.49 -8.01 64.39
C THR A 117 -3.61 -7.83 62.88
N TYR A 118 -4.44 -8.64 62.23
CA TYR A 118 -4.75 -8.50 60.79
C TYR A 118 -6.24 -8.60 60.61
N VAL A 119 -6.79 -7.62 59.92
CA VAL A 119 -8.20 -7.57 59.52
C VAL A 119 -8.26 -7.38 58.01
N ALA A 120 -9.06 -8.17 57.30
CA ALA A 120 -9.22 -8.07 55.90
C ALA A 120 -10.61 -8.48 55.39
N VAL A 121 -10.98 -8.02 54.24
CA VAL A 121 -12.09 -8.56 53.43
C VAL A 121 -11.54 -8.98 52.08
N GLN A 122 -11.82 -10.19 51.71
CA GLN A 122 -11.42 -10.87 50.48
C GLN A 122 -12.62 -11.03 49.55
N ARG A 123 -12.41 -10.92 48.25
CA ARG A 123 -13.33 -11.35 47.23
C ARG A 123 -12.92 -12.72 46.72
N GLU A 124 -13.82 -13.70 46.87
CA GLU A 124 -13.66 -15.03 46.29
C GLU A 124 -13.94 -15.03 44.80
N PRO A 125 -13.48 -16.03 44.03
CA PRO A 125 -13.74 -16.10 42.56
C PRO A 125 -15.22 -16.13 42.19
N ASP A 126 -16.11 -16.57 43.10
CA ASP A 126 -17.56 -16.55 42.91
C ASP A 126 -18.21 -15.18 43.23
N GLY A 127 -17.39 -14.18 43.60
CA GLY A 127 -17.82 -12.84 43.98
C GLY A 127 -18.25 -12.70 45.46
N THR A 128 -18.23 -13.81 46.24
CA THR A 128 -18.53 -13.79 47.67
C THR A 128 -17.47 -13.00 48.42
N LEU A 129 -17.90 -12.19 49.41
CA LEU A 129 -16.99 -11.46 50.28
C LEU A 129 -16.82 -12.19 51.62
N LEU A 130 -15.59 -12.50 51.96
CA LEU A 130 -15.21 -13.14 53.25
C LEU A 130 -14.37 -12.17 54.07
N GLY A 131 -14.70 -12.08 55.37
CA GLY A 131 -13.88 -11.37 56.32
C GLY A 131 -12.79 -12.27 56.88
N HIS A 132 -11.63 -11.72 57.17
CA HIS A 132 -10.51 -12.41 57.85
C HIS A 132 -10.09 -11.58 59.05
N HIS A 133 -9.96 -12.25 60.20
CA HIS A 133 -9.48 -11.61 61.41
C HIS A 133 -8.45 -12.52 62.09
N ARG A 134 -7.24 -12.01 62.24
CA ARG A 134 -6.17 -12.64 63.01
C ARG A 134 -6.00 -11.94 64.34
N GLU A 135 -6.11 -12.67 65.41
CA GLU A 135 -5.86 -12.20 66.76
C GLU A 135 -4.73 -12.97 67.40
N GLN A 136 -3.99 -12.32 68.29
CA GLN A 136 -3.04 -12.97 69.17
C GLN A 136 -3.74 -13.42 70.47
N GLN A 137 -3.64 -14.67 70.77
CA GLN A 137 -4.21 -15.20 72.06
C GLN A 137 -3.24 -15.07 73.22
N GLU A 138 -3.79 -15.09 74.46
CA GLU A 138 -2.99 -15.20 75.65
C GLU A 138 -2.13 -16.46 75.56
N GLY A 139 -0.79 -16.29 75.58
CA GLY A 139 0.18 -17.37 75.37
C GLY A 139 0.92 -17.39 74.07
N GLY A 140 0.69 -16.38 73.19
CA GLY A 140 1.45 -16.16 71.96
C GLY A 140 0.99 -16.98 70.75
N ALA A 141 -0.02 -17.84 70.91
CA ALA A 141 -0.64 -18.49 69.74
C ALA A 141 -1.45 -17.56 68.95
N THR A 142 -1.42 -17.70 67.59
CA THR A 142 -2.17 -16.90 66.70
C THR A 142 -3.30 -17.67 66.04
N ARG A 143 -4.43 -17.03 65.85
CA ARG A 143 -5.64 -17.63 65.30
C ARG A 143 -6.16 -16.75 64.14
N LEU A 144 -6.32 -17.38 62.97
CA LEU A 144 -6.93 -16.69 61.81
C LEU A 144 -8.36 -17.21 61.64
N ARG A 145 -9.34 -16.33 61.80
CA ARG A 145 -10.77 -16.65 61.62
C ARG A 145 -11.23 -16.14 60.25
N THR A 146 -11.95 -16.99 59.53
CA THR A 146 -12.69 -16.60 58.34
C THR A 146 -14.15 -16.34 58.72
N LEU A 147 -14.67 -15.20 58.32
CA LEU A 147 -16.00 -14.72 58.68
C LEU A 147 -16.84 -14.50 57.39
N ARG A 148 -18.11 -14.77 57.48
CA ARG A 148 -19.08 -14.49 56.44
C ARG A 148 -20.20 -13.61 56.98
N ARG A 149 -20.61 -12.59 56.23
CA ARG A 149 -21.71 -11.72 56.62
C ARG A 149 -23.05 -12.38 56.32
N ARG A 150 -23.90 -12.53 57.38
CA ARG A 150 -25.27 -13.07 57.27
C ARG A 150 -26.21 -12.22 58.07
N GLY A 151 -27.26 -11.72 57.44
CA GLY A 151 -28.29 -10.92 58.11
C GLY A 151 -27.76 -9.59 58.71
N GLY A 152 -26.63 -9.11 58.25
CA GLY A 152 -25.96 -7.91 58.80
C GLY A 152 -24.78 -8.18 59.71
N ASP A 153 -24.70 -9.36 60.32
CA ASP A 153 -23.67 -9.73 61.30
C ASP A 153 -22.58 -10.63 60.71
N TRP A 154 -21.35 -10.53 61.22
CA TRP A 154 -20.23 -11.35 60.86
C TRP A 154 -20.20 -12.65 61.67
N GLN A 155 -20.31 -13.77 61.00
CA GLN A 155 -20.32 -15.10 61.60
C GLN A 155 -19.04 -15.88 61.21
N VAL A 156 -18.37 -16.47 62.16
CA VAL A 156 -17.21 -17.31 61.94
C VAL A 156 -17.62 -18.58 61.17
N VAL A 157 -17.01 -18.78 60.00
CA VAL A 157 -17.25 -19.95 59.13
C VAL A 157 -16.00 -20.83 58.97
N GLY A 158 -14.85 -20.32 59.35
CA GLY A 158 -13.57 -21.05 59.40
C GLY A 158 -12.72 -20.53 60.56
N ASP A 159 -11.87 -21.40 61.06
CA ASP A 159 -11.00 -21.11 62.18
C ASP A 159 -9.72 -21.95 62.02
N GLU A 160 -8.65 -21.31 61.51
CA GLU A 160 -7.39 -21.95 61.21
C GLU A 160 -6.31 -21.45 62.15
N GLY A 161 -5.64 -22.40 62.84
CA GLY A 161 -4.39 -22.12 63.55
C GLY A 161 -3.31 -21.85 62.50
N GLY A 162 -2.73 -20.66 62.46
CA GLY A 162 -1.75 -20.33 61.43
C GLY A 162 -0.68 -19.38 61.91
N ALA A 163 0.50 -19.53 61.30
CA ALA A 163 1.66 -18.65 61.54
C ALA A 163 1.65 -17.36 60.68
N TYR A 164 0.47 -16.92 60.17
CA TYR A 164 0.43 -15.65 59.43
C TYR A 164 0.72 -14.50 60.36
N ASP A 165 1.76 -13.74 60.05
CA ASP A 165 2.10 -12.51 60.75
C ASP A 165 2.28 -11.41 59.69
N PRO A 166 1.42 -10.35 59.65
CA PRO A 166 1.49 -9.30 58.67
C PRO A 166 2.85 -8.57 58.71
N ARG A 167 3.45 -8.42 59.89
CA ARG A 167 4.73 -7.72 60.08
C ARG A 167 5.90 -8.37 59.37
N GLN A 168 5.81 -9.66 59.08
CA GLN A 168 6.82 -10.41 58.33
C GLN A 168 6.66 -10.33 56.83
N ARG A 169 5.57 -9.73 56.34
CA ARG A 169 5.24 -9.68 54.92
C ARG A 169 5.90 -8.48 54.23
N PRO A 170 6.30 -8.61 52.98
CA PRO A 170 6.93 -7.55 52.20
C PRO A 170 6.09 -6.26 52.16
N TRP A 171 4.78 -6.40 51.93
CA TRP A 171 3.86 -5.29 51.86
C TRP A 171 3.78 -4.45 53.15
N TYR A 172 3.77 -5.12 54.28
CA TYR A 172 3.72 -4.47 55.61
C TYR A 172 5.00 -3.67 55.85
N ARG A 173 6.16 -4.30 55.61
CA ARG A 173 7.46 -3.64 55.81
C ARG A 173 7.60 -2.41 54.89
N ALA A 174 7.18 -2.55 53.62
CA ALA A 174 7.21 -1.44 52.65
C ALA A 174 6.30 -0.30 53.12
N GLY A 175 5.01 -0.58 53.43
CA GLY A 175 4.06 0.43 53.85
C GLY A 175 4.39 1.04 55.22
N HIS A 176 4.97 0.28 56.16
CA HIS A 176 5.36 0.78 57.47
C HIS A 176 6.56 1.74 57.42
N ALA A 177 7.49 1.48 56.47
CA ALA A 177 8.67 2.33 56.24
C ALA A 177 8.39 3.54 55.33
N ALA A 178 7.25 3.57 54.67
CA ALA A 178 6.92 4.61 53.70
C ALA A 178 6.52 5.94 54.37
N ASP A 179 6.84 7.07 53.72
CA ASP A 179 6.37 8.39 54.13
C ASP A 179 4.91 8.67 53.70
N GLY A 180 4.34 7.87 52.81
CA GLY A 180 2.96 7.95 52.33
C GLY A 180 2.58 6.70 51.57
N GLY A 181 1.43 6.77 50.89
CA GLY A 181 0.99 5.62 50.09
C GLY A 181 1.90 5.35 48.88
N MET A 182 2.15 4.06 48.62
CA MET A 182 2.99 3.57 47.53
C MET A 182 2.49 2.27 46.95
N TRP A 183 2.82 2.01 45.69
CA TRP A 183 2.66 0.69 45.09
C TRP A 183 3.83 -0.21 45.45
N VAL A 184 3.52 -1.46 45.77
CA VAL A 184 4.52 -2.50 46.07
C VAL A 184 4.74 -3.34 44.83
N GLU A 185 6.01 -3.67 44.54
CA GLU A 185 6.38 -4.57 43.44
C GLU A 185 5.55 -5.87 43.49
N PRO A 186 5.22 -6.43 42.31
CA PRO A 186 4.46 -7.64 42.22
C PRO A 186 5.14 -8.81 42.91
N PHE A 187 4.37 -9.60 43.66
CA PHE A 187 4.85 -10.80 44.32
C PHE A 187 3.79 -11.91 44.38
N VAL A 188 4.22 -13.12 44.67
CA VAL A 188 3.29 -14.24 44.87
C VAL A 188 2.82 -14.25 46.30
N PHE A 189 1.51 -14.20 46.53
CA PHE A 189 0.93 -14.20 47.87
C PHE A 189 1.16 -15.53 48.56
N ALA A 190 1.80 -15.49 49.74
CA ALA A 190 2.23 -16.69 50.45
C ALA A 190 1.06 -17.58 50.95
N THR A 191 -0.12 -16.99 51.14
CA THR A 191 -1.32 -17.68 51.61
C THR A 191 -2.06 -18.46 50.53
N MET A 192 -2.07 -17.92 49.32
CA MET A 192 -2.87 -18.48 48.23
C MET A 192 -2.05 -18.93 47.03
N GLY A 193 -0.76 -18.57 46.99
CA GLY A 193 0.11 -18.91 45.87
C GLY A 193 -0.29 -18.22 44.54
N VAL A 194 -1.11 -17.15 44.62
CA VAL A 194 -1.51 -16.35 43.46
C VAL A 194 -0.64 -15.10 43.35
N PRO A 195 -0.30 -14.68 42.16
CA PRO A 195 0.46 -13.48 41.94
C PRO A 195 -0.43 -12.24 42.06
N GLY A 196 0.10 -11.18 42.67
CA GLY A 196 -0.62 -9.92 42.82
C GLY A 196 0.29 -8.75 43.13
N PHE A 197 -0.30 -7.61 43.25
CA PHE A 197 0.35 -6.34 43.62
C PHE A 197 -0.57 -5.53 44.55
N MET A 198 0.00 -4.57 45.25
CA MET A 198 -0.71 -3.85 46.31
C MET A 198 -0.39 -2.36 46.26
N TYR A 199 -1.40 -1.56 46.67
CA TYR A 199 -1.18 -0.22 47.13
C TYR A 199 -1.25 -0.20 48.65
N VAL A 200 -0.20 0.31 49.29
CA VAL A 200 -0.07 0.33 50.74
C VAL A 200 0.16 1.76 51.26
N ALA A 201 -0.28 2.03 52.45
CA ALA A 201 0.03 3.27 53.14
C ALA A 201 0.17 3.06 54.67
N PRO A 202 1.02 3.86 55.35
CA PRO A 202 1.19 3.76 56.79
C PRO A 202 -0.08 4.18 57.51
N HIS A 203 -0.54 3.38 58.46
CA HIS A 203 -1.53 3.81 59.45
C HIS A 203 -0.83 4.62 60.57
N ARG A 204 -1.08 5.90 60.56
CA ARG A 204 -0.49 6.81 61.56
C ARG A 204 -1.50 7.18 62.66
N SER A 205 -1.05 7.10 63.89
CA SER A 205 -1.82 7.60 65.06
C SER A 205 -0.88 8.36 65.96
N HIS A 206 -1.27 9.60 66.31
CA HIS A 206 -0.48 10.50 67.13
C HIS A 206 0.95 10.72 66.66
N GLY A 207 1.16 10.77 65.31
CA GLY A 207 2.46 11.00 64.71
C GLY A 207 3.39 9.79 64.61
N ALA A 208 2.95 8.60 65.09
CA ALA A 208 3.69 7.34 64.98
C ALA A 208 2.96 6.42 63.99
N THR A 209 3.70 5.64 63.21
CA THR A 209 3.15 4.52 62.42
C THR A 209 2.74 3.41 63.32
N ARG A 210 1.49 3.00 63.28
CA ARG A 210 0.86 1.94 64.09
C ARG A 210 0.45 0.73 63.29
N GLY A 211 0.59 0.78 61.96
CA GLY A 211 0.18 -0.29 61.10
C GLY A 211 0.25 0.12 59.64
N VAL A 212 -0.37 -0.67 58.79
CA VAL A 212 -0.40 -0.45 57.34
C VAL A 212 -1.79 -0.76 56.78
N TRP A 213 -2.32 0.14 56.00
CA TRP A 213 -3.48 -0.07 55.15
C TRP A 213 -3.03 -0.66 53.83
N ALA A 214 -3.80 -1.60 53.27
CA ALA A 214 -3.47 -2.18 51.97
C ALA A 214 -4.72 -2.47 51.12
N VAL A 215 -4.58 -2.27 49.84
CA VAL A 215 -5.51 -2.74 48.79
C VAL A 215 -4.73 -3.62 47.83
N GLU A 216 -5.26 -4.79 47.60
CA GLU A 216 -4.64 -5.80 46.76
C GLU A 216 -5.42 -6.02 45.48
N TYR A 217 -4.66 -6.27 44.41
CA TYR A 217 -5.15 -6.74 43.13
C TYR A 217 -4.48 -8.06 42.80
N GLU A 218 -5.25 -9.01 42.35
CA GLU A 218 -4.70 -10.18 41.69
C GLU A 218 -4.29 -9.83 40.25
N MET A 219 -3.17 -10.35 39.82
CA MET A 219 -2.72 -10.17 38.44
C MET A 219 -3.69 -10.77 37.42
N SER A 220 -4.44 -11.79 37.78
CA SER A 220 -5.54 -12.38 37.01
C SER A 220 -6.58 -11.32 36.62
N SER A 221 -7.01 -10.48 37.59
CA SER A 221 -8.01 -9.41 37.32
C SER A 221 -7.51 -8.36 36.36
N LEU A 222 -6.24 -7.95 36.47
CA LEU A 222 -5.62 -7.05 35.48
C LEU A 222 -5.49 -7.73 34.12
N SER A 223 -5.10 -8.99 34.10
CA SER A 223 -4.97 -9.78 32.85
C SER A 223 -6.31 -9.94 32.15
N GLU A 224 -7.37 -10.25 32.85
CA GLU A 224 -8.74 -10.30 32.32
C GLU A 224 -9.18 -8.95 31.77
N PHE A 225 -8.86 -7.85 32.47
CA PHE A 225 -9.11 -6.51 31.96
C PHE A 225 -8.32 -6.25 30.66
N LEU A 226 -7.02 -6.57 30.60
CA LEU A 226 -6.19 -6.39 29.42
C LEU A 226 -6.69 -7.21 28.22
N ALA A 227 -7.22 -8.40 28.45
CA ALA A 227 -7.86 -9.23 27.42
C ALA A 227 -9.09 -8.55 26.78
N THR A 228 -9.72 -7.58 27.46
CA THR A 228 -10.84 -6.79 26.90
C THR A 228 -10.40 -5.57 26.10
N VAL A 229 -9.10 -5.28 26.09
CA VAL A 229 -8.56 -4.12 25.38
C VAL A 229 -8.26 -4.52 23.96
N GLU A 230 -9.14 -4.13 23.02
CA GLU A 230 -8.97 -4.41 21.60
C GLU A 230 -7.93 -3.44 20.99
N VAL A 231 -6.88 -4.00 20.42
CA VAL A 231 -5.82 -3.30 19.68
C VAL A 231 -5.53 -4.07 18.39
N GLY A 232 -6.16 -3.67 17.31
CA GLY A 232 -6.15 -4.47 16.07
C GLY A 232 -6.99 -5.75 16.17
N GLN A 233 -6.70 -6.75 15.35
CA GLN A 233 -7.35 -8.07 15.37
C GLN A 233 -6.59 -9.04 16.26
N ASP A 234 -5.25 -9.07 16.14
CA ASP A 234 -4.35 -9.99 16.82
C ASP A 234 -3.36 -9.28 17.77
N GLY A 235 -3.56 -7.98 18.00
CA GLY A 235 -2.72 -7.19 18.89
C GLY A 235 -2.94 -7.53 20.36
N LYS A 236 -1.89 -7.39 21.16
CA LYS A 236 -1.87 -7.70 22.60
C LYS A 236 -1.39 -6.52 23.41
N VAL A 237 -1.94 -6.38 24.62
CA VAL A 237 -1.56 -5.36 25.57
C VAL A 237 -0.99 -6.02 26.81
N TYR A 238 0.18 -5.56 27.23
CA TYR A 238 0.88 -6.04 28.41
C TYR A 238 1.14 -4.89 29.38
N VAL A 239 1.26 -5.20 30.65
CA VAL A 239 1.78 -4.28 31.67
C VAL A 239 3.04 -4.90 32.26
N VAL A 240 4.12 -4.13 32.24
CA VAL A 240 5.45 -4.59 32.68
C VAL A 240 6.04 -3.55 33.64
N SER A 241 6.67 -4.01 34.73
CA SER A 241 7.38 -3.11 35.65
C SER A 241 8.66 -2.55 35.01
N GLU A 242 9.25 -1.53 35.63
CA GLU A 242 10.55 -0.97 35.20
C GLU A 242 11.65 -2.04 35.19
N ASP A 243 11.61 -2.98 36.13
CA ASP A 243 12.57 -4.08 36.24
C ASP A 243 12.28 -5.25 35.27
N GLY A 244 11.21 -5.16 34.49
CA GLY A 244 10.85 -6.17 33.48
C GLY A 244 9.95 -7.30 33.98
N HIS A 245 9.37 -7.22 35.17
CA HIS A 245 8.39 -8.19 35.64
C HIS A 245 7.05 -8.01 34.91
N VAL A 246 6.44 -9.11 34.47
CA VAL A 246 5.12 -9.10 33.81
C VAL A 246 4.02 -8.95 34.86
N VAL A 247 3.45 -7.76 34.94
CA VAL A 247 2.36 -7.41 35.86
C VAL A 247 1.00 -7.80 35.33
N GLY A 248 0.81 -7.68 34.01
CA GLY A 248 -0.41 -8.07 33.32
C GLY A 248 -0.13 -8.64 31.95
N HIS A 249 -0.80 -9.76 31.64
CA HIS A 249 -0.68 -10.48 30.37
C HIS A 249 -2.08 -10.89 29.89
N PRO A 250 -2.49 -10.60 28.65
CA PRO A 250 -3.88 -10.82 28.21
C PRO A 250 -4.32 -12.30 28.25
N GLU A 251 -3.37 -13.23 28.24
CA GLU A 251 -3.65 -14.66 28.38
C GLU A 251 -3.45 -15.18 29.85
N GLY A 252 -3.23 -14.29 30.82
CA GLY A 252 -3.08 -14.62 32.22
C GLY A 252 -1.73 -15.23 32.60
N VAL A 253 -0.76 -15.26 31.69
CA VAL A 253 0.57 -15.87 31.97
C VAL A 253 1.50 -14.80 32.57
N THR A 254 1.46 -14.66 33.89
CA THR A 254 2.27 -13.67 34.65
C THR A 254 3.31 -14.32 35.57
N THR A 255 3.35 -15.64 35.61
CA THR A 255 4.29 -16.38 36.48
C THR A 255 4.98 -17.52 35.75
N ARG A 256 6.17 -17.87 36.23
CA ARG A 256 6.90 -19.07 35.82
C ARG A 256 7.03 -20.03 37.02
N GLY A 257 7.27 -21.31 36.73
CA GLY A 257 7.34 -22.34 37.78
C GLY A 257 5.98 -22.88 38.23
N THR A 258 5.97 -23.83 39.12
CA THR A 258 4.75 -24.49 39.62
C THR A 258 4.81 -24.68 41.14
N GLY A 259 3.65 -24.59 41.81
CA GLY A 259 3.57 -24.81 43.26
C GLY A 259 4.30 -23.72 44.04
N GLY A 260 5.12 -24.15 45.02
CA GLY A 260 5.84 -23.25 45.91
C GLY A 260 7.02 -22.49 45.29
N ASP A 261 7.48 -22.91 44.11
CA ASP A 261 8.58 -22.27 43.35
C ASP A 261 8.05 -21.31 42.27
N ARG A 262 6.82 -20.86 42.41
CA ARG A 262 6.22 -19.89 41.46
C ARG A 262 6.83 -18.51 41.67
N GLU A 263 7.35 -17.94 40.60
CA GLU A 263 7.94 -16.61 40.56
C GLU A 263 7.22 -15.75 39.48
N ILE A 264 7.26 -14.42 39.62
CA ILE A 264 6.77 -13.52 38.61
C ILE A 264 7.63 -13.69 37.36
N ALA A 265 7.00 -13.77 36.19
CA ALA A 265 7.70 -13.94 34.95
C ALA A 265 8.41 -12.66 34.53
N MET A 266 9.59 -12.79 33.93
CA MET A 266 10.32 -11.67 33.29
C MET A 266 9.91 -11.57 31.84
N ALA A 267 9.67 -10.35 31.34
CA ALA A 267 9.30 -10.11 29.95
C ALA A 267 10.37 -10.60 28.97
N SER A 268 11.66 -10.45 29.33
CA SER A 268 12.79 -10.91 28.48
C SER A 268 12.89 -12.43 28.32
N GLU A 269 12.32 -13.19 29.24
CA GLU A 269 12.38 -14.67 29.30
C GLU A 269 10.98 -15.29 29.14
N HIS A 270 10.01 -14.47 28.74
CA HIS A 270 8.61 -14.91 28.66
C HIS A 270 8.39 -15.89 27.50
N GLY A 271 7.48 -16.85 27.70
CA GLY A 271 7.14 -17.83 26.67
C GLY A 271 6.34 -17.26 25.48
N ASP A 272 5.72 -16.08 25.65
CA ASP A 272 5.11 -15.32 24.55
C ASP A 272 6.22 -14.57 23.79
N ALA A 273 6.50 -15.02 22.55
CA ALA A 273 7.54 -14.46 21.72
C ALA A 273 7.30 -12.97 21.41
N MET A 274 6.03 -12.57 21.22
CA MET A 274 5.70 -11.15 20.93
C MET A 274 6.14 -10.23 22.06
N LEU A 275 5.91 -10.64 23.33
CA LEU A 275 6.34 -9.86 24.48
C LEU A 275 7.85 -9.86 24.64
N ALA A 276 8.50 -11.01 24.49
CA ALA A 276 9.95 -11.14 24.70
C ALA A 276 10.76 -10.34 23.66
N GLU A 277 10.38 -10.39 22.40
CA GLU A 277 10.97 -9.63 21.32
C GLU A 277 10.73 -8.12 21.53
N ALA A 278 9.48 -7.71 21.75
CA ALA A 278 9.15 -6.32 22.00
C ALA A 278 9.91 -5.72 23.19
N TRP A 279 10.06 -6.49 24.28
CA TRP A 279 10.83 -6.05 25.44
C TRP A 279 12.32 -5.87 25.11
N GLY A 280 12.88 -6.79 24.31
CA GLY A 280 14.25 -6.68 23.80
C GLY A 280 14.46 -5.40 22.96
N GLY A 281 13.54 -5.10 22.06
CA GLY A 281 13.54 -3.89 21.24
C GLY A 281 13.42 -2.60 22.06
N LEU A 282 12.61 -2.61 23.12
CA LEU A 282 12.43 -1.46 24.03
C LEU A 282 13.72 -0.99 24.71
N GLY A 283 14.69 -1.88 24.92
CA GLY A 283 16.00 -1.54 25.45
C GLY A 283 16.79 -0.57 24.56
N ALA A 284 16.57 -0.62 23.25
CA ALA A 284 17.17 0.29 22.29
C ALA A 284 16.41 1.64 22.18
N HIS A 285 15.19 1.70 22.71
CA HIS A 285 14.29 2.86 22.66
C HIS A 285 13.91 3.31 24.07
N PRO A 286 14.80 3.97 24.84
CA PRO A 286 14.56 4.33 26.23
C PRO A 286 13.54 5.45 26.44
N GLU A 287 13.29 6.25 25.40
CA GLU A 287 12.32 7.37 25.47
C GLU A 287 10.89 6.84 25.53
N ARG A 288 10.02 7.51 26.30
CA ARG A 288 8.59 7.19 26.40
C ARG A 288 7.75 8.44 26.07
N PRO A 289 6.66 8.31 25.33
CA PRO A 289 6.20 7.08 24.68
C PRO A 289 7.14 6.60 23.57
N ALA A 290 7.34 5.29 23.43
CA ALA A 290 8.11 4.68 22.36
C ALA A 290 7.16 4.07 21.32
N SER A 291 7.50 4.16 20.03
CA SER A 291 6.87 3.39 18.98
C SER A 291 7.88 3.04 17.90
N PHE A 292 7.98 1.77 17.56
CA PHE A 292 8.92 1.26 16.55
C PHE A 292 8.42 -0.06 15.95
N LEU A 293 9.00 -0.43 14.82
CA LEU A 293 8.76 -1.70 14.18
C LEU A 293 9.84 -2.69 14.64
N ASP A 294 9.44 -3.87 15.11
CA ASP A 294 10.33 -4.98 15.47
C ASP A 294 9.89 -6.26 14.72
N GLY A 295 10.65 -6.64 13.71
CA GLY A 295 10.22 -7.69 12.77
C GLY A 295 8.93 -7.30 12.05
N ASP A 296 7.92 -8.16 12.14
CA ASP A 296 6.59 -7.94 11.58
C ASP A 296 5.59 -7.35 12.61
N ASN A 297 6.10 -6.86 13.77
CA ASN A 297 5.29 -6.33 14.85
C ASN A 297 5.52 -4.84 15.06
N LEU A 298 4.44 -4.13 15.27
CA LEU A 298 4.44 -2.74 15.71
C LEU A 298 4.43 -2.73 17.24
N VAL A 299 5.49 -2.20 17.84
CA VAL A 299 5.66 -2.11 19.28
C VAL A 299 5.44 -0.66 19.72
N MET A 300 4.57 -0.50 20.72
CA MET A 300 4.33 0.79 21.38
C MET A 300 4.50 0.59 22.88
N ALA A 301 5.13 1.54 23.55
CA ALA A 301 5.22 1.53 25.00
C ALA A 301 5.03 2.93 25.55
N ASP A 302 4.27 3.03 26.61
CA ASP A 302 4.03 4.28 27.34
C ASP A 302 4.14 4.01 28.85
N ALA A 303 4.93 4.84 29.53
CA ALA A 303 5.08 4.75 30.97
C ALA A 303 3.85 5.37 31.67
N PHE A 304 3.50 4.82 32.82
CA PHE A 304 2.50 5.48 33.65
C PHE A 304 3.03 6.85 34.12
N PRO A 305 2.16 7.90 34.17
CA PRO A 305 2.57 9.20 34.64
C PRO A 305 3.14 9.14 36.04
N GLU A 306 4.23 9.84 36.33
CA GLU A 306 4.84 9.92 37.66
C GLU A 306 3.83 10.28 38.77
N ALA A 307 2.84 11.12 38.43
CA ALA A 307 1.76 11.49 39.34
C ALA A 307 0.89 10.33 39.82
N SER A 308 0.86 9.20 39.09
CA SER A 308 0.15 8.00 39.48
C SER A 308 0.89 7.20 40.56
N GLY A 309 2.19 7.42 40.69
CA GLY A 309 3.08 6.65 41.58
C GLY A 309 3.22 5.18 41.20
N ILE A 310 2.86 4.81 39.98
CA ILE A 310 2.93 3.42 39.48
C ILE A 310 4.17 3.29 38.62
N PRO A 311 5.19 2.49 39.04
CA PRO A 311 6.46 2.35 38.33
C PRO A 311 6.37 1.30 37.22
N TRP A 312 5.35 1.37 36.38
CA TRP A 312 5.12 0.41 35.30
C TRP A 312 4.91 1.10 33.97
N GLN A 313 4.88 0.30 32.91
CA GLN A 313 4.59 0.76 31.57
C GLN A 313 3.62 -0.20 30.88
N VAL A 314 2.81 0.34 30.00
CA VAL A 314 1.99 -0.42 29.07
C VAL A 314 2.84 -0.71 27.85
N VAL A 315 2.89 -1.96 27.42
CA VAL A 315 3.51 -2.39 26.17
C VAL A 315 2.40 -2.95 25.28
N ILE A 316 2.29 -2.41 24.09
CA ILE A 316 1.31 -2.82 23.10
C ILE A 316 2.08 -3.38 21.93
N VAL A 317 1.72 -4.58 21.49
CA VAL A 317 2.33 -5.24 20.33
C VAL A 317 1.22 -5.61 19.37
N VAL A 318 1.34 -5.15 18.12
CA VAL A 318 0.33 -5.39 17.09
C VAL A 318 1.01 -5.85 15.81
N PRO A 319 0.55 -6.95 15.20
CA PRO A 319 1.05 -7.35 13.90
C PRO A 319 0.89 -6.25 12.85
N GLU A 320 1.92 -6.03 12.03
CA GLU A 320 1.90 -5.00 10.98
C GLU A 320 0.71 -5.18 10.03
N ASP A 321 0.36 -6.42 9.72
CA ASP A 321 -0.73 -6.78 8.84
C ASP A 321 -2.11 -6.31 9.33
N ASP A 322 -2.31 -6.17 10.63
CA ASP A 322 -3.58 -5.69 11.22
C ASP A 322 -3.92 -4.25 10.82
N TYR A 323 -2.90 -3.43 10.63
CA TYR A 323 -3.07 -2.02 10.25
C TYR A 323 -2.79 -1.77 8.78
N PHE A 324 -1.80 -2.43 8.20
CA PHE A 324 -1.31 -2.12 6.86
C PHE A 324 -1.64 -3.18 5.81
N GLY A 325 -2.09 -4.36 6.20
CA GLY A 325 -2.42 -5.45 5.29
C GLY A 325 -3.44 -5.05 4.23
N THR A 326 -4.50 -4.34 4.61
CA THR A 326 -5.51 -3.81 3.67
C THR A 326 -4.95 -2.77 2.70
N VAL A 327 -4.02 -1.94 3.15
CA VAL A 327 -3.36 -0.92 2.33
C VAL A 327 -2.42 -1.57 1.33
N GLN A 328 -1.65 -2.57 1.75
CA GLN A 328 -0.75 -3.34 0.88
C GLN A 328 -1.53 -4.12 -0.18
N GLU A 329 -2.63 -4.79 0.18
CA GLU A 329 -3.50 -5.46 -0.80
C GLU A 329 -4.09 -4.48 -1.84
N GLN A 330 -4.56 -3.31 -1.39
CA GLN A 330 -5.08 -2.29 -2.29
C GLN A 330 -3.99 -1.74 -3.21
N ALA A 331 -2.78 -1.51 -2.70
CA ALA A 331 -1.64 -1.08 -3.48
C ALA A 331 -1.25 -2.11 -4.56
N LEU A 332 -1.23 -3.41 -4.21
CA LEU A 332 -0.97 -4.49 -5.17
C LEU A 332 -2.06 -4.56 -6.25
N ARG A 333 -3.34 -4.48 -5.87
CA ARG A 333 -4.46 -4.45 -6.82
C ARG A 333 -4.36 -3.25 -7.76
N ALA A 334 -4.06 -2.07 -7.24
CA ALA A 334 -3.84 -0.86 -8.04
C ALA A 334 -2.67 -1.01 -9.01
N ALA A 335 -1.55 -1.60 -8.58
CA ALA A 335 -0.39 -1.89 -9.42
C ALA A 335 -0.73 -2.87 -10.56
N LEU A 336 -1.51 -3.93 -10.29
CA LEU A 336 -1.97 -4.86 -11.31
C LEU A 336 -2.88 -4.19 -12.35
N VAL A 337 -3.82 -3.34 -11.91
CA VAL A 337 -4.69 -2.57 -12.81
C VAL A 337 -3.87 -1.61 -13.68
N ALA A 338 -2.90 -0.90 -13.08
CA ALA A 338 -2.00 -0.01 -13.81
C ALA A 338 -1.14 -0.75 -14.84
N ALA A 339 -0.60 -1.92 -14.49
CA ALA A 339 0.16 -2.77 -15.40
C ALA A 339 -0.69 -3.27 -16.58
N LEU A 340 -1.93 -3.69 -16.31
CA LEU A 340 -2.87 -4.10 -17.35
C LEU A 340 -3.23 -2.93 -18.29
N ALA A 341 -3.50 -1.75 -17.73
CA ALA A 341 -3.78 -0.55 -18.51
C ALA A 341 -2.58 -0.14 -19.38
N ALA A 342 -1.36 -0.19 -18.84
CA ALA A 342 -0.14 0.06 -19.59
C ALA A 342 0.05 -0.94 -20.75
N LEU A 343 -0.19 -2.24 -20.49
CA LEU A 343 -0.12 -3.29 -21.51
C LEU A 343 -1.12 -3.01 -22.66
N LEU A 344 -2.37 -2.70 -22.31
CA LEU A 344 -3.40 -2.38 -23.30
C LEU A 344 -3.04 -1.12 -24.10
N ALA A 345 -2.50 -0.09 -23.45
CA ALA A 345 -2.04 1.13 -24.11
C ALA A 345 -0.87 0.86 -25.08
N VAL A 346 0.08 0.00 -24.69
CA VAL A 346 1.18 -0.43 -25.57
C VAL A 346 0.63 -1.20 -26.78
N LEU A 347 -0.26 -2.15 -26.57
CA LEU A 347 -0.87 -2.92 -27.67
C LEU A 347 -1.65 -2.02 -28.64
N ALA A 348 -2.45 -1.08 -28.10
CA ALA A 348 -3.18 -0.11 -28.92
C ALA A 348 -2.22 0.82 -29.70
N GLY A 349 -1.16 1.30 -29.05
CA GLY A 349 -0.12 2.12 -29.68
C GLY A 349 0.62 1.39 -30.79
N VAL A 350 1.02 0.15 -30.57
CA VAL A 350 1.67 -0.71 -31.59
C VAL A 350 0.71 -0.99 -32.76
N PHE A 351 -0.55 -1.28 -32.46
CA PHE A 351 -1.57 -1.47 -33.50
C PHE A 351 -1.73 -0.24 -34.37
N LEU A 352 -1.88 0.95 -33.76
CA LEU A 352 -2.04 2.21 -34.47
C LEU A 352 -0.80 2.56 -35.29
N ALA A 353 0.40 2.45 -34.71
CA ALA A 353 1.66 2.70 -35.39
C ALA A 353 1.84 1.79 -36.62
N ASN A 354 1.51 0.50 -36.48
CA ASN A 354 1.56 -0.44 -37.58
C ASN A 354 0.56 -0.09 -38.71
N ARG A 355 -0.65 0.31 -38.34
CA ARG A 355 -1.71 0.67 -39.30
C ARG A 355 -1.35 1.92 -40.10
N VAL A 356 -0.90 2.97 -39.41
CA VAL A 356 -0.48 4.21 -40.04
C VAL A 356 0.76 4.01 -40.92
N SER A 357 1.78 3.34 -40.39
CA SER A 357 3.01 3.08 -41.19
C SER A 357 2.78 2.23 -42.42
N ALA A 358 1.85 1.27 -42.36
CA ALA A 358 1.50 0.45 -43.51
C ALA A 358 0.85 1.29 -44.62
N SER A 359 -0.11 2.15 -44.25
CA SER A 359 -0.78 3.06 -45.22
C SER A 359 0.18 4.04 -45.86
N LEU A 360 1.06 4.66 -45.05
CA LEU A 360 2.09 5.59 -45.56
C LEU A 360 3.08 4.91 -46.51
N ARG A 361 3.43 3.64 -46.25
CA ARG A 361 4.33 2.88 -47.11
C ARG A 361 3.71 2.60 -48.48
N VAL A 362 2.41 2.27 -48.53
CA VAL A 362 1.68 2.08 -49.76
C VAL A 362 1.64 3.35 -50.62
N ILE A 363 1.44 4.52 -49.99
CA ILE A 363 1.48 5.83 -50.67
C ILE A 363 2.89 6.12 -51.20
N ALA A 364 3.92 5.89 -50.39
CA ALA A 364 5.32 6.12 -50.78
C ALA A 364 5.74 5.23 -51.96
N ASP A 365 5.34 3.94 -51.95
CA ASP A 365 5.60 3.03 -53.06
C ASP A 365 4.89 3.50 -54.36
N GLU A 366 3.64 3.95 -54.26
CA GLU A 366 2.90 4.48 -55.43
C GLU A 366 3.50 5.80 -55.95
N LEU A 367 3.94 6.70 -55.06
CA LEU A 367 4.69 7.88 -55.48
C LEU A 367 5.99 7.52 -56.20
N GLY A 368 6.69 6.47 -55.73
CA GLY A 368 7.86 5.94 -56.42
C GLY A 368 7.55 5.39 -57.82
N ARG A 369 6.37 4.76 -58.01
CA ARG A 369 5.89 4.31 -59.33
C ARG A 369 5.53 5.47 -60.22
N ILE A 370 4.82 6.48 -59.68
CA ILE A 370 4.51 7.71 -60.45
C ILE A 370 5.80 8.40 -60.88
N GLY A 371 6.83 8.47 -60.05
CA GLY A 371 8.14 9.00 -60.39
C GLY A 371 8.85 8.25 -61.52
N ARG A 372 8.50 6.99 -61.80
CA ARG A 372 8.97 6.21 -62.95
C ARG A 372 8.00 6.24 -64.16
N PHE A 373 6.96 7.10 -64.05
CA PHE A 373 5.89 7.19 -65.06
C PHE A 373 5.07 5.91 -65.26
N GLU A 374 5.06 5.04 -64.21
CA GLU A 374 4.23 3.83 -64.13
C GLU A 374 2.83 4.23 -63.63
N LEU A 375 1.97 4.73 -64.56
CA LEU A 375 0.68 5.34 -64.23
C LEU A 375 -0.48 4.35 -64.25
N ASP A 376 -0.21 3.07 -64.54
CA ASP A 376 -1.21 2.01 -64.58
C ASP A 376 -1.36 1.40 -63.16
N GLY A 377 -2.59 1.00 -62.78
CA GLY A 377 -2.85 0.40 -61.49
C GLY A 377 -4.15 0.89 -60.84
N ARG A 378 -4.53 0.19 -59.74
CA ARG A 378 -5.74 0.49 -58.96
C ARG A 378 -5.57 1.78 -58.16
N ARG A 379 -6.69 2.39 -57.78
CA ARG A 379 -6.70 3.51 -56.83
C ARG A 379 -6.19 3.07 -55.47
N LEU A 380 -5.58 3.98 -54.76
CA LEU A 380 -5.09 3.76 -53.40
C LEU A 380 -6.26 3.51 -52.42
N PRO A 381 -6.12 2.58 -51.45
CA PRO A 381 -7.15 2.36 -50.47
C PRO A 381 -7.29 3.56 -49.53
N ARG A 382 -8.53 3.99 -49.26
CA ARG A 382 -8.88 5.11 -48.34
C ARG A 382 -9.50 4.57 -47.05
N ASN A 383 -8.81 3.67 -46.41
CA ASN A 383 -9.29 2.97 -45.19
C ASN A 383 -8.41 3.22 -43.99
N SER A 384 -7.59 4.27 -44.01
CA SER A 384 -6.79 4.66 -42.84
C SER A 384 -7.69 5.25 -41.76
N LEU A 385 -7.36 4.99 -40.47
CA LEU A 385 -7.97 5.63 -39.31
C LEU A 385 -7.58 7.12 -39.20
N VAL A 386 -6.52 7.51 -39.88
CA VAL A 386 -5.99 8.89 -39.88
C VAL A 386 -6.45 9.60 -41.17
N ARG A 387 -7.18 10.69 -41.01
CA ARG A 387 -7.76 11.45 -42.10
C ARG A 387 -6.71 11.98 -43.08
N GLU A 388 -5.62 12.53 -42.56
CA GLU A 388 -4.52 13.09 -43.34
C GLU A 388 -3.89 12.05 -44.28
N VAL A 389 -3.84 10.78 -43.86
CA VAL A 389 -3.35 9.67 -44.70
C VAL A 389 -4.32 9.38 -45.85
N ASN A 390 -5.63 9.48 -45.63
CA ASN A 390 -6.63 9.32 -46.67
C ASN A 390 -6.58 10.50 -47.67
N ASP A 391 -6.39 11.73 -47.17
CA ASP A 391 -6.24 12.94 -47.97
C ASP A 391 -4.97 12.86 -48.88
N MET A 392 -3.86 12.32 -48.32
CA MET A 392 -2.64 12.04 -49.09
C MET A 392 -2.88 11.01 -50.21
N ALA A 393 -3.60 9.92 -49.89
CA ALA A 393 -3.94 8.90 -50.87
C ALA A 393 -4.80 9.47 -52.00
N GLU A 394 -5.77 10.34 -51.67
CA GLU A 394 -6.62 11.04 -52.66
C GLU A 394 -5.82 11.99 -53.55
N ALA A 395 -4.96 12.81 -52.95
CA ALA A 395 -4.09 13.72 -53.70
C ALA A 395 -3.14 12.96 -54.63
N THR A 396 -2.61 11.83 -54.19
CA THR A 396 -1.75 10.95 -55.00
C THR A 396 -2.50 10.36 -56.19
N ASP A 397 -3.74 9.88 -55.98
CA ASP A 397 -4.60 9.37 -57.06
C ASP A 397 -4.98 10.49 -58.05
N ALA A 398 -5.29 11.68 -57.55
CA ALA A 398 -5.60 12.83 -58.41
C ALA A 398 -4.39 13.23 -59.28
N MET A 399 -3.20 13.31 -58.69
CA MET A 399 -1.95 13.55 -59.44
C MET A 399 -1.70 12.48 -60.49
N LYS A 400 -1.86 11.20 -60.17
CA LYS A 400 -1.73 10.09 -61.09
C LYS A 400 -2.71 10.19 -62.24
N GLY A 401 -3.98 10.56 -61.97
CA GLY A 401 -5.01 10.80 -63.00
C GLY A 401 -4.65 11.92 -63.93
N SER A 402 -4.16 13.02 -63.39
CA SER A 402 -3.71 14.19 -64.19
C SER A 402 -2.54 13.83 -65.12
N LEU A 403 -1.52 13.13 -64.53
CA LEU A 403 -0.37 12.69 -65.33
C LEU A 403 -0.76 11.65 -66.40
N ARG A 404 -1.72 10.77 -66.13
CA ARG A 404 -2.24 9.81 -67.10
C ARG A 404 -2.95 10.53 -68.26
N SER A 405 -3.73 11.55 -67.97
CA SER A 405 -4.38 12.36 -68.98
C SER A 405 -3.36 13.11 -69.81
N PHE A 406 -2.35 13.70 -69.18
CA PHE A 406 -1.25 14.37 -69.85
C PHE A 406 -0.43 13.46 -70.76
N GLY A 407 -0.17 12.23 -70.31
CA GLY A 407 0.54 11.19 -71.07
C GLY A 407 -0.14 10.74 -72.39
N ARG A 408 -1.39 11.17 -72.64
CA ARG A 408 -2.05 10.97 -73.95
C ARG A 408 -1.55 11.95 -75.03
N TYR A 409 -1.01 13.08 -74.58
CA TYR A 409 -0.54 14.14 -75.45
C TYR A 409 0.97 14.15 -75.63
N VAL A 410 1.73 13.46 -74.74
CA VAL A 410 3.19 13.43 -74.87
C VAL A 410 3.61 11.94 -74.98
N PRO A 411 4.50 11.63 -75.96
CA PRO A 411 4.99 10.24 -76.16
C PRO A 411 5.61 9.69 -74.87
N LYS A 412 5.08 8.54 -74.35
CA LYS A 412 5.52 7.95 -73.15
C LYS A 412 7.04 7.63 -73.08
N GLY A 413 7.60 7.29 -74.26
CA GLY A 413 9.03 7.02 -74.38
C GLY A 413 9.90 8.24 -74.08
N LEU A 414 9.45 9.42 -74.54
CA LEU A 414 10.16 10.70 -74.33
C LEU A 414 10.16 11.06 -72.83
N VAL A 415 9.00 10.98 -72.15
CA VAL A 415 8.87 11.30 -70.73
C VAL A 415 9.70 10.33 -69.88
N SER A 416 9.63 9.02 -70.18
CA SER A 416 10.40 7.99 -69.45
C SER A 416 11.92 8.20 -69.61
N GLU A 417 12.37 8.61 -70.77
CA GLU A 417 13.80 8.88 -71.04
C GLU A 417 14.26 10.14 -70.28
N MET A 418 13.47 11.21 -70.29
CA MET A 418 13.77 12.43 -69.55
C MET A 418 13.86 12.17 -68.04
N LEU A 419 12.90 11.38 -67.50
CA LEU A 419 12.94 10.98 -66.08
C LEU A 419 14.12 10.08 -65.76
N ARG A 420 14.52 9.20 -66.66
CA ARG A 420 15.67 8.31 -66.48
C ARG A 420 17.01 9.05 -66.53
N THR A 421 17.14 10.02 -67.42
CA THR A 421 18.36 10.85 -67.59
C THR A 421 18.42 12.05 -66.66
N GLY A 422 17.31 12.41 -65.99
CA GLY A 422 17.20 13.57 -65.11
C GLY A 422 17.33 14.91 -65.89
N THR A 423 17.11 14.89 -67.21
CA THR A 423 17.13 16.07 -68.07
C THR A 423 15.77 16.75 -68.06
N GLU A 424 15.75 18.05 -67.82
CA GLU A 424 14.54 18.87 -67.97
C GLU A 424 14.32 19.20 -69.44
N ALA A 425 13.06 19.36 -69.86
CA ALA A 425 12.72 19.79 -71.19
C ALA A 425 13.10 21.28 -71.41
N GLU A 426 14.12 21.55 -72.16
CA GLU A 426 14.50 22.92 -72.52
C GLU A 426 13.91 23.26 -73.88
N LEU A 427 13.46 24.51 -73.99
CA LEU A 427 13.05 25.06 -75.31
C LEU A 427 14.27 25.24 -76.17
N GLY A 428 14.31 24.51 -77.31
CA GLY A 428 15.43 24.56 -78.23
C GLY A 428 15.43 23.35 -79.16
N GLY A 429 16.41 23.21 -79.96
CA GLY A 429 16.61 22.08 -80.87
C GLY A 429 18.08 21.77 -81.08
N HIS A 430 18.39 20.51 -81.33
CA HIS A 430 19.73 20.07 -81.71
C HIS A 430 19.73 19.62 -83.18
N LYS A 431 20.78 19.97 -83.91
CA LYS A 431 20.98 19.47 -85.23
C LYS A 431 21.44 18.02 -85.16
N GLN A 432 20.63 17.10 -85.74
CA GLN A 432 20.90 15.68 -85.70
C GLN A 432 20.47 15.02 -86.97
N ASP A 433 21.18 14.00 -87.41
CA ASP A 433 20.79 13.20 -88.55
C ASP A 433 19.65 12.26 -88.19
N LEU A 434 18.51 12.39 -88.87
CA LEU A 434 17.32 11.63 -88.62
C LEU A 434 16.86 10.91 -89.92
N THR A 435 16.41 9.67 -89.77
CA THR A 435 15.65 9.02 -90.83
C THR A 435 14.18 9.31 -90.62
N MET A 436 13.47 9.88 -91.58
CA MET A 436 12.07 10.22 -91.51
C MET A 436 11.22 9.33 -92.42
N LEU A 437 10.07 8.91 -91.88
CA LEU A 437 9.03 8.18 -92.60
C LEU A 437 7.76 9.04 -92.64
N PHE A 438 7.18 9.17 -93.83
CA PHE A 438 5.83 9.63 -94.04
C PHE A 438 5.04 8.53 -94.73
N SER A 439 3.91 8.13 -94.11
CA SER A 439 3.00 7.11 -94.65
C SER A 439 1.59 7.67 -94.72
N ASP A 440 0.85 7.41 -95.76
CA ASP A 440 -0.49 7.91 -96.03
C ASP A 440 -1.37 6.76 -96.58
N ILE A 441 -2.71 6.86 -96.44
CA ILE A 441 -3.65 5.87 -96.96
C ILE A 441 -4.02 6.25 -98.38
N ALA A 442 -3.71 5.42 -99.34
CA ALA A 442 -4.01 5.67 -100.70
C ALA A 442 -5.53 5.81 -100.95
N GLY A 443 -5.96 6.97 -101.42
CA GLY A 443 -7.36 7.24 -101.75
C GLY A 443 -8.28 7.48 -100.52
N PHE A 444 -7.70 7.82 -99.32
CA PHE A 444 -8.44 8.00 -98.07
C PHE A 444 -9.65 8.95 -98.22
N THR A 445 -9.58 10.06 -99.01
CA THR A 445 -10.70 10.94 -99.20
C THR A 445 -11.93 10.24 -99.80
N SER A 446 -11.74 9.35 -100.77
CA SER A 446 -12.85 8.58 -101.36
C SER A 446 -13.42 7.52 -100.33
N ILE A 447 -12.58 6.98 -99.50
CA ILE A 447 -12.99 6.07 -98.40
C ILE A 447 -13.80 6.84 -97.36
N ALA A 448 -13.33 8.03 -97.03
CA ALA A 448 -13.98 8.88 -96.02
C ALA A 448 -15.35 9.42 -96.49
N GLU A 449 -15.53 9.64 -97.74
CA GLU A 449 -16.83 10.04 -98.31
C GLU A 449 -17.86 8.90 -98.39
N THR A 450 -17.44 7.67 -98.33
CA THR A 450 -18.31 6.50 -98.46
C THR A 450 -18.64 5.79 -97.15
N LEU A 451 -17.90 6.04 -96.04
CA LEU A 451 -18.10 5.43 -94.76
C LEU A 451 -18.87 6.32 -93.79
N GLU A 452 -19.68 5.76 -92.95
CA GLU A 452 -20.28 6.47 -91.82
C GLU A 452 -19.16 6.93 -90.84
N PRO A 453 -19.30 8.16 -90.26
CA PRO A 453 -18.23 8.79 -89.46
C PRO A 453 -17.68 7.90 -88.30
N ASP A 454 -18.52 7.16 -87.63
CA ASP A 454 -18.10 6.31 -86.50
C ASP A 454 -17.24 5.15 -86.98
N VAL A 455 -17.61 4.50 -88.11
CA VAL A 455 -16.86 3.41 -88.74
C VAL A 455 -15.52 3.93 -89.32
N LEU A 456 -15.50 5.13 -89.88
CA LEU A 456 -14.27 5.73 -90.32
C LEU A 456 -13.28 6.02 -89.21
N VAL A 457 -13.76 6.54 -88.07
CA VAL A 457 -12.91 6.79 -86.90
C VAL A 457 -12.36 5.50 -86.30
N GLU A 458 -13.16 4.42 -86.23
CA GLU A 458 -12.72 3.10 -85.71
C GLU A 458 -11.65 2.52 -86.65
N LEU A 459 -11.87 2.53 -87.97
CA LEU A 459 -10.91 1.99 -88.94
C LEU A 459 -9.61 2.77 -88.98
N LEU A 460 -9.71 4.09 -88.86
CA LEU A 460 -8.54 5.00 -88.80
C LEU A 460 -7.76 4.77 -87.54
N ALA A 461 -8.45 4.59 -86.37
CA ALA A 461 -7.82 4.28 -85.09
C ALA A 461 -7.06 2.97 -85.13
N GLU A 462 -7.63 1.89 -85.67
CA GLU A 462 -7.00 0.57 -85.85
C GLU A 462 -5.76 0.65 -86.77
N TYR A 463 -5.85 1.35 -87.88
CA TYR A 463 -4.73 1.58 -88.75
C TYR A 463 -3.59 2.38 -88.09
N LEU A 464 -3.91 3.47 -87.42
CA LEU A 464 -2.94 4.30 -86.78
C LEU A 464 -2.28 3.60 -85.59
N GLU A 465 -3.04 2.75 -84.85
CA GLU A 465 -2.52 1.94 -83.80
C GLU A 465 -1.53 0.87 -84.30
N THR A 466 -1.91 0.16 -85.38
CA THR A 466 -1.06 -0.88 -86.00
C THR A 466 0.23 -0.31 -86.54
N MET A 467 0.15 0.84 -87.28
CA MET A 467 1.32 1.52 -87.81
C MET A 467 2.22 2.09 -86.73
N SER A 468 1.64 2.67 -85.69
CA SER A 468 2.37 3.17 -84.56
C SER A 468 3.10 2.08 -83.79
N GLY A 469 2.45 0.88 -83.65
CA GLY A 469 3.06 -0.33 -83.08
C GLY A 469 4.30 -0.76 -83.89
N ALA A 470 4.16 -0.85 -85.20
CA ALA A 470 5.27 -1.22 -86.09
C ALA A 470 6.45 -0.24 -86.05
N VAL A 471 6.18 1.08 -85.99
CA VAL A 471 7.22 2.12 -85.82
C VAL A 471 7.94 1.93 -84.46
N GLN A 472 7.20 1.70 -83.40
CA GLN A 472 7.75 1.56 -82.06
C GLN A 472 8.54 0.25 -81.87
N GLU A 473 8.08 -0.87 -82.39
CA GLU A 473 8.78 -2.15 -82.40
C GLU A 473 10.13 -2.04 -83.09
N ASN A 474 10.22 -1.22 -84.14
CA ASN A 474 11.46 -0.93 -84.86
C ASN A 474 12.24 0.23 -84.28
N ARG A 475 12.00 0.64 -83.00
CA ARG A 475 12.69 1.73 -82.32
C ARG A 475 12.50 3.13 -82.89
N GLY A 476 11.47 3.30 -83.71
CA GLY A 476 11.06 4.60 -84.25
C GLY A 476 10.24 5.43 -83.23
N THR A 477 10.16 6.71 -83.46
CA THR A 477 9.31 7.65 -82.75
C THR A 477 8.25 8.20 -83.68
N VAL A 478 6.97 8.00 -83.28
CA VAL A 478 5.87 8.68 -83.99
C VAL A 478 5.87 10.13 -83.57
N ASP A 479 6.02 11.05 -84.50
CA ASP A 479 5.98 12.50 -84.23
C ASP A 479 4.52 12.96 -84.07
N LYS A 480 3.74 12.78 -85.13
CA LYS A 480 2.32 13.22 -85.20
C LYS A 480 1.55 12.43 -86.21
N PHE A 481 0.25 12.54 -86.13
CA PHE A 481 -0.68 12.15 -87.16
C PHE A 481 -1.16 13.43 -87.93
N ILE A 482 -1.24 13.36 -89.23
CA ILE A 482 -1.70 14.47 -90.11
C ILE A 482 -2.85 13.92 -90.93
N GLY A 483 -4.07 13.96 -90.37
CA GLY A 483 -5.21 13.21 -90.94
C GLY A 483 -4.99 11.73 -90.88
N ASP A 484 -4.94 11.04 -92.00
CA ASP A 484 -4.63 9.61 -92.13
C ASP A 484 -3.13 9.34 -92.33
N ALA A 485 -2.32 10.37 -92.44
CA ALA A 485 -0.88 10.22 -92.56
C ALA A 485 -0.17 10.11 -91.22
N ILE A 486 0.89 9.30 -91.13
CA ILE A 486 1.79 9.17 -90.04
C ILE A 486 3.12 9.78 -90.41
N MET A 487 3.63 10.61 -89.49
CA MET A 487 5.00 11.05 -89.53
C MET A 487 5.78 10.39 -88.40
N ALA A 488 6.82 9.69 -88.74
CA ALA A 488 7.70 9.02 -87.79
C ALA A 488 9.17 9.25 -88.12
N PHE A 489 10.04 9.10 -87.12
CA PHE A 489 11.49 9.30 -87.33
C PHE A 489 12.29 8.32 -86.47
N TRP A 490 13.54 8.07 -86.87
CA TRP A 490 14.54 7.29 -86.14
C TRP A 490 15.79 8.17 -85.95
N GLY A 491 16.51 7.92 -84.85
CA GLY A 491 17.72 8.64 -84.53
C GLY A 491 17.57 9.59 -83.31
N ALA A 492 16.32 9.90 -82.96
CA ALA A 492 16.02 10.64 -81.71
C ALA A 492 14.81 10.01 -81.00
N PRO A 493 14.68 10.17 -79.69
CA PRO A 493 15.66 10.69 -78.72
C PRO A 493 16.86 9.81 -78.53
N ARG A 494 16.84 8.56 -79.03
CA ARG A 494 17.97 7.62 -78.96
C ARG A 494 18.66 7.58 -80.33
N PRO A 495 19.98 7.84 -80.40
CA PRO A 495 20.71 7.59 -81.61
C PRO A 495 20.61 6.14 -82.02
N LEU A 496 20.41 5.85 -83.29
CA LEU A 496 20.58 4.51 -83.87
C LEU A 496 22.08 4.30 -84.11
N GLU A 497 22.63 3.21 -83.54
CA GLU A 497 24.00 2.77 -83.90
C GLU A 497 24.04 2.16 -85.27
#